data_7cf3321b9b2e49760f834f973843fbf1
#
_entry.id   7cf3321b9b2e49760f834f973843fbf1
#
_cell.length_a   1.000
_cell.length_b   1.000
_cell.length_c   1.000
_cell.angle_alpha   90.00
_cell.angle_beta   90.00
_cell.angle_gamma   90.00
#
_symmetry.space_group_name_H-M   'P 1'
#
loop_
_entity.id
_entity.type
_entity.pdbx_description
1 polymer ?
#
loop_
_entity_poly.entity_id
_entity_poly.type
_entity_poly.pdbx_seq_one_letter_code
_entity_poly.pdbx_strand_id
1 'polypeptide(L)'
;MPVKDAPFLEERTAAVMESVFNDPIVKKALDQAVPQEIFTIEEQIEICEVPAPPMKEQTRAAMIAEKINSYGLESSIDPVGNVIACRKGTDPDDPVCVISAHMDNSFREGTDTTVRRQNGRLFAPGISDASRALACMLQVIRMVVNNDIKTKGTLLFIATVGQEAEGDLRGVKRIFYSSGIHVDGVLVLDGADPGRLLYGSVGSKRYKVEYSGPGGHSYLNFGQYPSATQALCRAGALLANLQVPAEPRTTFTLATLNGGSSVNAIAEHAECEIDLRSEDAQMLDGLVQEVLPLFAFGAQLENQRWNVTDPALQVRCKVTPIGHRPAAVSKPDSPVLQAARAAQMALGIKLTDFTSASTDQNVPMSLGIPSTTLGGGGREGFNHSLSEWFEPVRSYEGPQLCLLTALALVGLESGSEPLLPIYTAAPREQWQDRL
;
A
#
# COMPACT_ATOMS: atom_id res chain seq x y z
N MET A 1 21.21 10.45 4.00
CA MET A 1 22.00 9.36 3.39
C MET A 1 22.13 9.65 1.91
N PRO A 2 23.24 9.32 1.23
CA PRO A 2 23.27 9.40 -0.24
C PRO A 2 22.17 8.47 -0.77
N VAL A 3 21.41 8.95 -1.76
CA VAL A 3 20.42 8.16 -2.46
C VAL A 3 21.15 6.96 -3.05
N LYS A 4 20.84 5.73 -2.61
CA LYS A 4 21.41 4.50 -3.18
C LYS A 4 21.18 4.56 -4.69
N ASP A 5 22.17 4.17 -5.46
CA ASP A 5 22.32 4.28 -6.90
C ASP A 5 21.00 4.28 -7.67
N ALA A 6 20.55 5.50 -8.04
CA ALA A 6 19.43 5.66 -8.95
C ALA A 6 19.74 4.90 -10.24
N PRO A 7 18.77 4.22 -10.88
CA PRO A 7 19.00 3.47 -12.09
C PRO A 7 19.60 4.39 -13.17
N PHE A 8 20.63 3.89 -13.86
CA PHE A 8 21.15 4.53 -15.06
C PHE A 8 20.03 4.55 -16.11
N LEU A 9 19.79 5.69 -16.72
CA LEU A 9 18.72 5.84 -17.70
C LEU A 9 19.14 5.23 -19.04
N GLU A 10 18.35 4.28 -19.54
CA GLU A 10 18.56 3.67 -20.85
C GLU A 10 18.27 4.65 -21.98
N GLU A 11 19.07 4.61 -23.08
CA GLU A 11 18.93 5.50 -24.24
C GLU A 11 17.51 5.42 -24.86
N ARG A 12 16.94 4.21 -24.97
CA ARG A 12 15.58 4.00 -25.48
C ARG A 12 14.57 4.76 -24.63
N THR A 13 14.66 4.65 -23.30
CA THR A 13 13.75 5.32 -22.37
C THR A 13 13.87 6.84 -22.47
N ALA A 14 15.11 7.35 -22.58
CA ALA A 14 15.34 8.78 -22.75
C ALA A 14 14.71 9.30 -24.06
N ALA A 15 14.89 8.59 -25.16
CA ALA A 15 14.33 8.95 -26.46
C ALA A 15 12.79 8.94 -26.48
N VAL A 16 12.16 7.90 -25.88
CA VAL A 16 10.70 7.82 -25.75
C VAL A 16 10.17 8.95 -24.88
N MET A 17 10.81 9.21 -23.73
CA MET A 17 10.40 10.31 -22.84
C MET A 17 10.53 11.66 -23.52
N GLU A 18 11.59 11.91 -24.26
CA GLU A 18 11.78 13.14 -25.03
C GLU A 18 10.65 13.32 -26.08
N SER A 19 10.30 12.25 -26.79
CA SER A 19 9.18 12.26 -27.74
C SER A 19 7.85 12.59 -27.05
N VAL A 20 7.54 11.92 -25.95
CA VAL A 20 6.31 12.15 -25.16
C VAL A 20 6.27 13.57 -24.59
N PHE A 21 7.36 14.03 -23.97
CA PHE A 21 7.45 15.35 -23.37
C PHE A 21 7.32 16.48 -24.38
N ASN A 22 7.79 16.27 -25.63
CA ASN A 22 7.74 17.26 -26.71
C ASN A 22 6.45 17.20 -27.54
N ASP A 23 5.57 16.21 -27.33
CA ASP A 23 4.28 16.15 -28.00
C ASP A 23 3.44 17.41 -27.67
N PRO A 24 2.89 18.13 -28.67
CA PRO A 24 2.16 19.38 -28.44
C PRO A 24 0.92 19.23 -27.55
N ILE A 25 0.22 18.09 -27.63
CA ILE A 25 -0.99 17.83 -26.83
C ILE A 25 -0.58 17.56 -25.37
N VAL A 26 0.49 16.77 -25.20
CA VAL A 26 1.04 16.48 -23.86
C VAL A 26 1.56 17.77 -23.21
N LYS A 27 2.34 18.60 -23.93
CA LYS A 27 2.79 19.90 -23.41
C LYS A 27 1.63 20.77 -22.95
N LYS A 28 0.59 20.88 -23.76
CA LYS A 28 -0.62 21.62 -23.37
C LYS A 28 -1.26 21.08 -22.10
N ALA A 29 -1.35 19.75 -21.96
CA ALA A 29 -1.89 19.11 -20.76
C ALA A 29 -1.01 19.38 -19.51
N LEU A 30 0.31 19.34 -19.66
CA LEU A 30 1.26 19.67 -18.59
C LEU A 30 1.14 21.14 -18.15
N ASP A 31 1.06 22.07 -19.11
CA ASP A 31 0.90 23.51 -18.82
C ASP A 31 -0.42 23.80 -18.10
N GLN A 32 -1.50 23.10 -18.46
CA GLN A 32 -2.81 23.22 -17.82
C GLN A 32 -2.83 22.69 -16.38
N ALA A 33 -1.94 21.79 -16.01
CA ALA A 33 -1.90 21.25 -14.64
C ALA A 33 -1.62 22.35 -13.60
N VAL A 34 -0.81 23.36 -13.96
CA VAL A 34 -0.44 24.46 -13.05
C VAL A 34 -1.65 25.31 -12.62
N PRO A 35 -2.45 25.93 -13.53
CA PRO A 35 -3.64 26.68 -13.12
C PRO A 35 -4.75 25.81 -12.52
N GLN A 36 -4.78 24.51 -12.81
CA GLN A 36 -5.74 23.57 -12.23
C GLN A 36 -5.36 23.09 -10.81
N GLU A 37 -4.18 23.43 -10.31
CA GLU A 37 -3.74 23.05 -8.97
C GLU A 37 -4.74 23.45 -7.88
N ILE A 38 -5.30 24.67 -7.95
CA ILE A 38 -6.29 25.15 -6.99
C ILE A 38 -7.51 24.23 -6.97
N PHE A 39 -8.03 23.87 -8.13
CA PHE A 39 -9.18 22.95 -8.22
C PHE A 39 -8.84 21.57 -7.64
N THR A 40 -7.66 21.05 -7.92
CA THR A 40 -7.21 19.75 -7.40
C THR A 40 -7.03 19.75 -5.87
N ILE A 41 -6.61 20.90 -5.30
CA ILE A 41 -6.53 21.06 -3.85
C ILE A 41 -7.93 21.08 -3.22
N GLU A 42 -8.90 21.79 -3.80
CA GLU A 42 -10.28 21.76 -3.31
C GLU A 42 -10.88 20.35 -3.41
N GLU A 43 -10.63 19.65 -4.49
CA GLU A 43 -11.05 18.26 -4.67
C GLU A 43 -10.40 17.33 -3.64
N GLN A 44 -9.12 17.53 -3.29
CA GLN A 44 -8.42 16.80 -2.23
C GLN A 44 -9.10 17.02 -0.88
N ILE A 45 -9.54 18.26 -0.58
CA ILE A 45 -10.26 18.59 0.65
C ILE A 45 -11.61 17.88 0.69
N GLU A 46 -12.39 17.95 -0.39
CA GLU A 46 -13.67 17.25 -0.49
C GLU A 46 -13.52 15.73 -0.24
N ILE A 47 -12.49 15.12 -0.82
CA ILE A 47 -12.20 13.69 -0.62
C ILE A 47 -11.85 13.40 0.84
N CYS A 48 -11.02 14.24 1.46
CA CYS A 48 -10.59 14.08 2.84
C CYS A 48 -11.76 14.14 3.82
N GLU A 49 -12.69 15.08 3.59
CA GLU A 49 -13.85 15.31 4.46
C GLU A 49 -14.92 14.21 4.36
N VAL A 50 -14.80 13.26 3.42
CA VAL A 50 -15.60 12.03 3.39
C VAL A 50 -14.84 10.92 4.11
N PRO A 51 -15.20 10.55 5.35
CA PRO A 51 -14.49 9.51 6.10
C PRO A 51 -14.47 8.17 5.37
N ALA A 52 -13.33 7.51 5.36
CA ALA A 52 -13.17 6.18 4.76
C ALA A 52 -12.22 5.32 5.61
N PRO A 53 -12.61 4.94 6.84
CA PRO A 53 -11.83 3.97 7.60
C PRO A 53 -11.81 2.62 6.87
N PRO A 54 -10.79 1.77 7.12
CA PRO A 54 -10.72 0.45 6.50
C PRO A 54 -12.03 -0.33 6.66
N MET A 55 -12.46 -1.02 5.61
CA MET A 55 -13.73 -1.75 5.47
C MET A 55 -15.00 -0.88 5.38
N LYS A 56 -14.90 0.47 5.39
CA LYS A 56 -16.04 1.41 5.32
C LYS A 56 -15.84 2.50 4.25
N GLU A 57 -15.28 2.15 3.11
CA GLU A 57 -14.92 3.08 2.04
C GLU A 57 -16.08 3.39 1.07
N GLN A 58 -17.25 2.78 1.24
CA GLN A 58 -18.34 2.80 0.26
C GLN A 58 -18.79 4.22 -0.12
N THR A 59 -18.86 5.14 0.85
CA THR A 59 -19.27 6.53 0.59
C THR A 59 -18.25 7.26 -0.26
N ARG A 60 -16.95 7.09 0.06
CA ARG A 60 -15.85 7.67 -0.73
C ARG A 60 -15.77 7.03 -2.11
N ALA A 61 -15.97 5.73 -2.23
CA ALA A 61 -16.00 5.02 -3.51
C ALA A 61 -17.12 5.55 -4.44
N ALA A 62 -18.32 5.77 -3.91
CA ALA A 62 -19.42 6.37 -4.67
C ALA A 62 -19.06 7.80 -5.14
N MET A 63 -18.49 8.64 -4.28
CA MET A 63 -18.01 9.98 -4.65
C MET A 63 -16.94 9.94 -5.74
N ILE A 64 -15.95 9.07 -5.63
CA ILE A 64 -14.86 8.94 -6.63
C ILE A 64 -15.45 8.48 -7.97
N ALA A 65 -16.36 7.50 -7.96
CA ALA A 65 -17.04 7.05 -9.17
C ALA A 65 -17.84 8.18 -9.86
N GLU A 66 -18.59 8.97 -9.09
CA GLU A 66 -19.32 10.13 -9.58
C GLU A 66 -18.39 11.17 -10.21
N LYS A 67 -17.27 11.51 -9.54
CA LYS A 67 -16.27 12.43 -10.06
C LYS A 67 -15.67 11.93 -11.39
N ILE A 68 -15.24 10.68 -11.46
CA ILE A 68 -14.69 10.09 -12.69
C ILE A 68 -15.71 10.16 -13.84
N ASN A 69 -16.97 9.79 -13.58
CA ASN A 69 -18.05 9.87 -14.56
C ASN A 69 -18.31 11.31 -15.04
N SER A 70 -18.25 12.28 -14.13
CA SER A 70 -18.41 13.70 -14.46
C SER A 70 -17.29 14.24 -15.35
N TYR A 71 -16.11 13.63 -15.33
CA TYR A 71 -14.99 13.97 -16.21
C TYR A 71 -15.08 13.28 -17.59
N GLY A 72 -16.12 12.51 -17.84
CA GLY A 72 -16.35 11.89 -19.14
C GLY A 72 -15.68 10.52 -19.31
N LEU A 73 -15.27 9.86 -18.22
CA LEU A 73 -14.75 8.50 -18.23
C LEU A 73 -15.70 7.60 -17.43
N GLU A 74 -16.28 6.59 -18.08
CA GLU A 74 -17.18 5.66 -17.41
C GLU A 74 -16.44 4.84 -16.36
N SER A 75 -17.02 4.73 -15.15
CA SER A 75 -16.49 3.95 -14.04
C SER A 75 -17.47 2.91 -13.53
N SER A 76 -16.94 1.87 -12.89
CA SER A 76 -17.70 0.83 -12.21
C SER A 76 -17.10 0.55 -10.84
N ILE A 77 -17.93 0.05 -9.91
CA ILE A 77 -17.49 -0.38 -8.59
C ILE A 77 -17.52 -1.91 -8.56
N ASP A 78 -16.39 -2.52 -8.23
CA ASP A 78 -16.27 -3.97 -8.15
C ASP A 78 -16.86 -4.53 -6.83
N PRO A 79 -17.00 -5.87 -6.68
CA PRO A 79 -17.63 -6.46 -5.50
C PRO A 79 -16.92 -6.18 -4.15
N VAL A 80 -15.65 -5.80 -4.15
CA VAL A 80 -14.93 -5.45 -2.91
C VAL A 80 -14.91 -3.94 -2.64
N GLY A 81 -15.36 -3.14 -3.62
CA GLY A 81 -15.50 -1.68 -3.49
C GLY A 81 -14.44 -0.86 -4.25
N ASN A 82 -13.55 -1.47 -5.06
CA ASN A 82 -12.66 -0.72 -5.93
C ASN A 82 -13.46 0.03 -7.00
N VAL A 83 -13.08 1.27 -7.30
CA VAL A 83 -13.62 2.03 -8.43
C VAL A 83 -12.67 1.87 -9.62
N ILE A 84 -13.20 1.39 -10.75
CA ILE A 84 -12.41 1.06 -11.94
C ILE A 84 -12.93 1.87 -13.12
N ALA A 85 -12.03 2.57 -13.81
CA ALA A 85 -12.32 3.29 -15.04
C ALA A 85 -11.26 2.97 -16.10
N CYS A 86 -11.69 2.86 -17.38
CA CYS A 86 -10.84 2.42 -18.47
C CYS A 86 -10.80 3.46 -19.59
N ARG A 87 -9.61 3.96 -19.91
CA ARG A 87 -9.32 4.68 -21.15
C ARG A 87 -8.65 3.72 -22.13
N LYS A 88 -9.42 3.13 -23.04
CA LYS A 88 -8.90 2.17 -24.01
C LYS A 88 -7.88 2.82 -24.93
N GLY A 89 -6.80 2.11 -25.20
CA GLY A 89 -5.84 2.43 -26.23
C GLY A 89 -6.41 2.18 -27.63
N THR A 90 -5.66 2.62 -28.64
CA THR A 90 -6.04 2.45 -30.06
C THR A 90 -5.67 1.07 -30.60
N ASP A 91 -4.73 0.39 -29.96
CA ASP A 91 -4.32 -0.97 -30.28
C ASP A 91 -4.64 -1.93 -29.11
N PRO A 92 -5.51 -2.95 -29.31
CA PRO A 92 -5.86 -3.91 -28.28
C PRO A 92 -4.72 -4.85 -27.88
N ASP A 93 -3.70 -4.98 -28.73
CA ASP A 93 -2.52 -5.83 -28.50
C ASP A 93 -1.41 -5.08 -27.75
N ASP A 94 -1.54 -3.76 -27.55
CA ASP A 94 -0.60 -2.94 -26.79
C ASP A 94 -0.84 -3.01 -25.28
N PRO A 95 0.17 -2.66 -24.45
CA PRO A 95 0.18 -2.93 -23.02
C PRO A 95 -0.91 -2.18 -22.25
N VAL A 96 -1.30 -2.76 -21.13
CA VAL A 96 -2.23 -2.19 -20.13
C VAL A 96 -1.46 -1.69 -18.92
N CYS A 97 -1.52 -0.39 -18.66
CA CYS A 97 -0.93 0.24 -17.48
C CYS A 97 -2.02 0.66 -16.48
N VAL A 98 -1.91 0.20 -15.25
CA VAL A 98 -2.75 0.65 -14.13
C VAL A 98 -2.16 1.89 -13.49
N ILE A 99 -2.99 2.89 -13.22
CA ILE A 99 -2.72 4.02 -12.31
C ILE A 99 -3.67 3.84 -11.14
N SER A 100 -3.13 3.62 -9.94
CA SER A 100 -3.95 3.37 -8.74
C SER A 100 -3.66 4.34 -7.60
N ALA A 101 -4.69 4.58 -6.78
CA ALA A 101 -4.59 5.26 -5.50
C ALA A 101 -5.58 4.62 -4.53
N HIS A 102 -5.19 4.45 -3.26
CA HIS A 102 -6.12 3.87 -2.28
C HIS A 102 -7.13 4.89 -1.74
N MET A 103 -8.29 4.40 -1.32
CA MET A 103 -9.38 5.25 -0.84
C MET A 103 -9.49 5.32 0.67
N ASP A 104 -9.01 4.31 1.36
CA ASP A 104 -9.08 4.26 2.82
C ASP A 104 -8.02 5.14 3.49
N ASN A 105 -8.18 5.36 4.77
CA ASN A 105 -7.20 6.00 5.64
C ASN A 105 -6.98 5.15 6.90
N SER A 106 -5.92 5.42 7.65
CA SER A 106 -5.54 4.65 8.85
C SER A 106 -6.30 5.03 10.13
N PHE A 107 -7.36 5.82 10.02
CA PHE A 107 -8.08 6.35 11.18
C PHE A 107 -9.36 5.56 11.48
N ARG A 108 -9.73 5.53 12.77
CA ARG A 108 -10.95 4.85 13.21
C ARG A 108 -12.20 5.63 12.81
N GLU A 109 -13.31 4.91 12.69
CA GLU A 109 -14.62 5.52 12.49
C GLU A 109 -14.93 6.58 13.58
N GLY A 110 -15.51 7.71 13.16
CA GLY A 110 -15.80 8.83 14.04
C GLY A 110 -14.64 9.81 14.23
N THR A 111 -13.47 9.57 13.62
CA THR A 111 -12.39 10.56 13.59
C THR A 111 -12.84 11.78 12.78
N ASP A 112 -12.64 12.98 13.32
CA ASP A 112 -12.92 14.24 12.63
C ASP A 112 -11.90 14.48 11.52
N THR A 113 -12.35 14.44 10.27
CA THR A 113 -11.55 14.67 9.06
C THR A 113 -11.79 16.06 8.44
N THR A 114 -12.43 16.98 9.19
CA THR A 114 -12.63 18.36 8.73
C THR A 114 -11.30 19.06 8.50
N VAL A 115 -11.12 19.60 7.28
CA VAL A 115 -9.87 20.22 6.89
C VAL A 115 -9.74 21.64 7.40
N ARG A 116 -8.63 21.93 8.05
CA ARG A 116 -8.28 23.27 8.54
C ARG A 116 -7.13 23.84 7.73
N ARG A 117 -7.29 25.08 7.26
CA ARG A 117 -6.24 25.81 6.51
C ARG A 117 -5.47 26.74 7.46
N GLN A 118 -4.17 26.57 7.55
CA GLN A 118 -3.32 27.43 8.38
C GLN A 118 -1.91 27.58 7.77
N ASN A 119 -1.44 28.81 7.63
CA ASN A 119 -0.08 29.13 7.17
C ASN A 119 0.30 28.41 5.86
N GLY A 120 -0.62 28.36 4.88
CA GLY A 120 -0.39 27.71 3.59
C GLY A 120 -0.45 26.19 3.61
N ARG A 121 -0.78 25.58 4.76
CA ARG A 121 -0.96 24.14 4.93
C ARG A 121 -2.41 23.77 5.18
N LEU A 122 -2.73 22.55 4.82
CA LEU A 122 -3.98 21.86 5.13
C LEU A 122 -3.72 20.85 6.23
N PHE A 123 -4.57 20.84 7.25
CA PHE A 123 -4.46 19.94 8.41
C PHE A 123 -5.74 19.14 8.55
N ALA A 124 -5.66 17.85 8.40
CA ALA A 124 -6.70 16.88 8.75
C ALA A 124 -6.12 15.46 8.70
N PRO A 125 -6.66 14.52 9.48
CA PRO A 125 -6.36 13.10 9.33
C PRO A 125 -6.73 12.61 7.92
N GLY A 126 -5.77 12.04 7.17
CA GLY A 126 -5.99 11.54 5.81
C GLY A 126 -5.95 12.62 4.72
N ILE A 127 -5.50 13.85 5.01
CA ILE A 127 -5.41 14.93 4.01
C ILE A 127 -4.35 14.64 2.95
N SER A 128 -3.27 13.98 3.30
CA SER A 128 -2.23 13.55 2.38
C SER A 128 -2.41 12.09 1.99
N ASP A 129 -2.48 11.23 2.98
CA ASP A 129 -2.59 9.79 2.85
C ASP A 129 -4.05 9.34 3.15
N ALA A 130 -4.90 9.08 2.13
CA ALA A 130 -4.66 8.97 0.69
C ALA A 130 -5.29 10.09 -0.17
N SER A 131 -5.84 11.16 0.42
CA SER A 131 -6.64 12.14 -0.33
C SER A 131 -5.83 12.85 -1.42
N ARG A 132 -4.53 13.07 -1.20
CA ARG A 132 -3.64 13.66 -2.22
C ARG A 132 -3.45 12.75 -3.42
N ALA A 133 -3.20 11.48 -3.19
CA ALA A 133 -3.03 10.49 -4.25
C ALA A 133 -4.29 10.36 -5.13
N LEU A 134 -5.47 10.32 -4.51
CA LEU A 134 -6.75 10.29 -5.23
C LEU A 134 -6.97 11.56 -6.06
N ALA A 135 -6.76 12.74 -5.49
CA ALA A 135 -6.89 14.00 -6.22
C ALA A 135 -5.88 14.10 -7.39
N CYS A 136 -4.66 13.58 -7.22
CA CYS A 136 -3.66 13.45 -8.28
C CYS A 136 -4.17 12.55 -9.41
N MET A 137 -4.68 11.36 -9.11
CA MET A 137 -5.25 10.44 -10.10
C MET A 137 -6.41 11.09 -10.87
N LEU A 138 -7.33 11.76 -10.18
CA LEU A 138 -8.45 12.46 -10.80
C LEU A 138 -7.98 13.60 -11.71
N GLN A 139 -6.91 14.33 -11.34
CA GLN A 139 -6.32 15.34 -12.22
C GLN A 139 -5.70 14.69 -13.47
N VAL A 140 -5.01 13.55 -13.36
CA VAL A 140 -4.48 12.82 -14.52
C VAL A 140 -5.61 12.41 -15.46
N ILE A 141 -6.75 11.91 -14.94
CA ILE A 141 -7.94 11.60 -15.75
C ILE A 141 -8.41 12.85 -16.52
N ARG A 142 -8.54 14.01 -15.85
CA ARG A 142 -8.94 15.27 -16.53
C ARG A 142 -7.93 15.68 -17.59
N MET A 143 -6.62 15.54 -17.33
CA MET A 143 -5.57 15.87 -18.31
C MET A 143 -5.69 15.02 -19.57
N VAL A 144 -5.93 13.71 -19.42
CA VAL A 144 -6.10 12.77 -20.54
C VAL A 144 -7.39 13.04 -21.31
N VAL A 145 -8.53 13.19 -20.62
CA VAL A 145 -9.85 13.34 -21.25
C VAL A 145 -10.02 14.70 -21.88
N ASN A 146 -9.71 15.80 -21.17
CA ASN A 146 -9.93 17.16 -21.67
C ASN A 146 -9.03 17.54 -22.84
N ASN A 147 -7.88 16.90 -22.99
CA ASN A 147 -6.98 17.10 -24.12
C ASN A 147 -7.11 16.02 -25.19
N ASP A 148 -8.04 15.06 -24.99
CA ASP A 148 -8.27 13.91 -25.88
C ASP A 148 -6.96 13.18 -26.24
N ILE A 149 -6.09 12.98 -25.23
CA ILE A 149 -4.82 12.26 -25.43
C ILE A 149 -5.13 10.83 -25.86
N LYS A 150 -4.60 10.45 -27.02
CA LYS A 150 -4.73 9.11 -27.59
C LYS A 150 -3.47 8.30 -27.29
N THR A 151 -3.64 7.14 -26.70
CA THR A 151 -2.56 6.21 -26.37
C THR A 151 -2.65 4.95 -27.22
N LYS A 152 -1.53 4.30 -27.53
CA LYS A 152 -1.53 2.99 -28.16
C LYS A 152 -2.10 1.96 -27.18
N GLY A 153 -1.45 1.76 -26.03
CA GLY A 153 -1.93 0.90 -24.96
C GLY A 153 -3.03 1.54 -24.09
N THR A 154 -3.58 0.74 -23.21
CA THR A 154 -4.74 1.07 -22.36
C THR A 154 -4.27 1.63 -21.01
N LEU A 155 -4.95 2.68 -20.53
CA LEU A 155 -4.83 3.20 -19.16
C LEU A 155 -6.04 2.74 -18.33
N LEU A 156 -5.75 2.05 -17.22
CA LEU A 156 -6.74 1.68 -16.19
C LEU A 156 -6.53 2.56 -14.96
N PHE A 157 -7.54 3.30 -14.56
CA PHE A 157 -7.56 4.07 -13.32
C PHE A 157 -8.30 3.29 -12.26
N ILE A 158 -7.67 3.01 -11.12
CA ILE A 158 -8.27 2.19 -10.07
C ILE A 158 -8.12 2.89 -8.73
N ALA A 159 -9.24 3.34 -8.14
CA ALA A 159 -9.25 3.70 -6.74
C ALA A 159 -9.47 2.44 -5.91
N THR A 160 -8.46 2.03 -5.16
CA THR A 160 -8.44 0.76 -4.42
C THR A 160 -8.98 0.93 -3.00
N VAL A 161 -9.45 -0.16 -2.40
CA VAL A 161 -9.90 -0.22 -1.01
C VAL A 161 -8.98 -1.06 -0.16
N GLY A 162 -8.86 -0.71 1.11
CA GLY A 162 -8.21 -1.56 2.12
C GLY A 162 -6.71 -1.67 1.96
N GLN A 163 -6.00 -0.57 1.63
CA GLN A 163 -4.56 -0.52 1.76
C GLN A 163 -4.15 -0.48 3.24
N GLU A 164 -4.91 0.22 4.08
CA GLU A 164 -4.53 0.50 5.46
C GLU A 164 -4.95 -0.59 6.45
N ALA A 165 -4.21 -0.68 7.55
CA ALA A 165 -4.48 -1.49 8.73
C ALA A 165 -4.99 -2.92 8.43
N GLU A 166 -6.21 -3.24 8.90
CA GLU A 166 -6.89 -4.53 8.70
C GLU A 166 -7.41 -4.74 7.27
N GLY A 167 -7.36 -3.74 6.42
CA GLY A 167 -7.74 -3.85 5.01
C GLY A 167 -6.84 -4.81 4.21
N ASP A 168 -5.60 -4.99 4.65
CA ASP A 168 -4.64 -6.00 4.16
C ASP A 168 -4.53 -6.09 2.64
N LEU A 169 -4.54 -4.94 1.95
CA LEU A 169 -4.45 -4.83 0.50
C LEU A 169 -5.61 -5.54 -0.25
N ARG A 170 -6.80 -5.67 0.35
CA ARG A 170 -7.89 -6.47 -0.22
C ARG A 170 -8.33 -6.01 -1.61
N GLY A 171 -8.28 -4.70 -1.87
CA GLY A 171 -8.63 -4.12 -3.15
C GLY A 171 -7.66 -4.55 -4.25
N VAL A 172 -6.38 -4.31 -4.06
CA VAL A 172 -5.36 -4.68 -5.05
C VAL A 172 -5.22 -6.20 -5.18
N LYS A 173 -5.37 -6.98 -4.09
CA LYS A 173 -5.45 -8.45 -4.15
C LYS A 173 -6.60 -8.91 -5.04
N ARG A 174 -7.78 -8.29 -4.95
CA ARG A 174 -8.91 -8.59 -5.84
C ARG A 174 -8.55 -8.40 -7.31
N ILE A 175 -7.90 -7.26 -7.64
CA ILE A 175 -7.49 -6.96 -9.02
C ILE A 175 -6.55 -8.04 -9.57
N PHE A 176 -5.48 -8.36 -8.85
CA PHE A 176 -4.41 -9.21 -9.37
C PHE A 176 -4.64 -10.71 -9.17
N TYR A 177 -5.36 -11.13 -8.13
CA TYR A 177 -5.55 -12.56 -7.87
C TYR A 177 -6.85 -13.13 -8.47
N SER A 178 -7.90 -12.31 -8.68
CA SER A 178 -9.21 -12.89 -8.99
C SER A 178 -10.11 -12.08 -9.93
N SER A 179 -9.73 -10.88 -10.40
CA SER A 179 -10.59 -10.08 -11.28
C SER A 179 -10.68 -10.58 -12.72
N GLY A 180 -9.61 -11.19 -13.20
CA GLY A 180 -9.47 -11.52 -14.61
C GLY A 180 -8.89 -10.40 -15.48
N ILE A 181 -8.65 -9.22 -14.92
CA ILE A 181 -8.09 -8.09 -15.66
C ILE A 181 -6.62 -8.39 -15.99
N HIS A 182 -6.24 -8.21 -17.27
CA HIS A 182 -4.86 -8.26 -17.71
C HIS A 182 -4.16 -6.93 -17.40
N VAL A 183 -2.92 -6.97 -16.88
CA VAL A 183 -2.13 -5.79 -16.52
C VAL A 183 -0.66 -6.06 -16.83
N ASP A 184 -0.01 -5.13 -17.52
CA ASP A 184 1.41 -5.21 -17.91
C ASP A 184 2.32 -4.33 -17.06
N GLY A 185 1.77 -3.29 -16.41
CA GLY A 185 2.51 -2.43 -15.49
C GLY A 185 1.62 -1.63 -14.55
N VAL A 186 2.18 -1.19 -13.42
CA VAL A 186 1.41 -0.51 -12.37
C VAL A 186 2.16 0.72 -11.87
N LEU A 187 1.47 1.85 -11.86
CA LEU A 187 1.85 3.08 -11.17
C LEU A 187 0.91 3.27 -9.97
N VAL A 188 1.44 3.15 -8.78
CA VAL A 188 0.70 3.47 -7.56
C VAL A 188 0.97 4.93 -7.19
N LEU A 189 -0.07 5.67 -6.88
CA LEU A 189 0.05 7.02 -6.30
C LEU A 189 -0.13 6.89 -4.79
N ASP A 190 0.88 7.35 -4.02
CA ASP A 190 0.85 7.26 -2.56
C ASP A 190 1.83 8.25 -1.94
N GLY A 191 1.37 9.03 -0.94
CA GLY A 191 2.11 10.14 -0.35
C GLY A 191 2.22 11.35 -1.29
N ALA A 192 2.93 12.40 -0.86
CA ALA A 192 3.00 13.66 -1.59
C ALA A 192 4.30 13.87 -2.36
N ASP A 193 5.47 13.43 -1.87
CA ASP A 193 6.78 13.80 -2.45
C ASP A 193 7.00 13.24 -3.87
N PRO A 194 6.99 14.09 -4.94
CA PRO A 194 7.20 13.63 -6.31
C PRO A 194 8.66 13.24 -6.59
N GLY A 195 9.57 13.57 -5.69
CA GLY A 195 10.98 13.17 -5.77
C GLY A 195 11.23 11.75 -5.26
N ARG A 196 10.28 11.13 -4.55
CA ARG A 196 10.40 9.75 -4.08
C ARG A 196 10.12 8.76 -5.20
N LEU A 197 10.89 7.67 -5.25
CA LEU A 197 10.70 6.56 -6.17
C LEU A 197 10.88 5.24 -5.43
N LEU A 198 9.88 4.37 -5.46
CA LEU A 198 9.94 3.09 -4.75
C LEU A 198 10.36 1.96 -5.69
N TYR A 199 11.50 1.34 -5.40
CA TYR A 199 11.99 0.16 -6.14
C TYR A 199 11.63 -1.16 -5.49
N GLY A 200 11.16 -1.15 -4.25
CA GLY A 200 10.86 -2.37 -3.50
C GLY A 200 9.61 -2.25 -2.65
N SER A 201 9.09 -3.40 -2.27
CA SER A 201 7.93 -3.58 -1.43
C SER A 201 8.31 -4.27 -0.13
N VAL A 202 8.06 -3.61 1.00
CA VAL A 202 8.24 -4.21 2.32
C VAL A 202 7.09 -5.15 2.59
N GLY A 203 7.39 -6.45 2.71
CA GLY A 203 6.40 -7.45 3.07
C GLY A 203 6.05 -7.43 4.56
N SER A 204 4.83 -7.84 4.90
CA SER A 204 4.44 -8.10 6.28
C SER A 204 3.58 -9.35 6.41
N LYS A 205 3.78 -10.08 7.51
CA LYS A 205 2.91 -11.17 7.95
C LYS A 205 2.44 -10.89 9.36
N ARG A 206 1.12 -10.86 9.54
CA ARG A 206 0.48 -10.47 10.79
C ARG A 206 -0.30 -11.65 11.35
N TYR A 207 -0.20 -11.85 12.65
CA TYR A 207 -0.85 -12.96 13.33
C TYR A 207 -1.51 -12.50 14.61
N LYS A 208 -2.70 -13.05 14.89
CA LYS A 208 -3.32 -13.04 16.20
C LYS A 208 -2.95 -14.33 16.92
N VAL A 209 -2.49 -14.21 18.15
CA VAL A 209 -2.14 -15.33 19.02
C VAL A 209 -3.07 -15.31 20.23
N GLU A 210 -3.75 -16.41 20.47
CA GLU A 210 -4.72 -16.58 21.55
C GLU A 210 -4.29 -17.71 22.46
N TYR A 211 -4.30 -17.45 23.76
CA TYR A 211 -4.09 -18.46 24.81
C TYR A 211 -5.38 -18.68 25.56
N SER A 212 -5.68 -19.95 25.83
CA SER A 212 -6.81 -20.36 26.66
C SER A 212 -6.38 -21.39 27.70
N GLY A 213 -6.85 -21.26 28.93
CA GLY A 213 -6.54 -22.11 30.03
C GLY A 213 -7.72 -22.34 30.97
N PRO A 214 -7.56 -23.08 32.06
CA PRO A 214 -8.67 -23.49 32.96
C PRO A 214 -9.22 -22.30 33.78
N GLY A 215 -8.44 -21.25 34.00
CA GLY A 215 -8.79 -20.21 34.95
C GLY A 215 -8.72 -20.70 36.42
N GLY A 216 -9.14 -19.85 37.36
CA GLY A 216 -9.23 -20.25 38.76
C GLY A 216 -8.93 -19.11 39.74
N HIS A 217 -9.10 -19.40 41.02
CA HIS A 217 -8.82 -18.47 42.11
C HIS A 217 -7.30 -18.35 42.34
N SER A 218 -6.73 -17.17 42.31
CA SER A 218 -5.27 -16.90 42.35
C SER A 218 -4.57 -17.55 43.58
N TYR A 219 -5.24 -17.65 44.72
CA TYR A 219 -4.69 -18.24 45.93
C TYR A 219 -5.04 -19.74 46.08
N LEU A 220 -6.32 -20.10 45.88
CA LEU A 220 -6.78 -21.47 46.13
C LEU A 220 -6.25 -22.47 45.08
N ASN A 221 -6.14 -22.04 43.83
CA ASN A 221 -5.66 -22.88 42.74
C ASN A 221 -4.20 -22.61 42.34
N PHE A 222 -3.46 -21.82 43.16
CA PHE A 222 -2.05 -21.57 42.93
C PHE A 222 -1.25 -22.90 42.94
N GLY A 223 -0.45 -23.08 41.89
CA GLY A 223 0.34 -24.31 41.72
C GLY A 223 -0.42 -25.51 41.11
N GLN A 224 -1.73 -25.35 40.89
CA GLN A 224 -2.58 -26.40 40.29
C GLN A 224 -2.92 -26.08 38.83
N TYR A 225 -3.16 -24.79 38.53
CA TYR A 225 -3.58 -24.33 37.22
C TYR A 225 -2.59 -23.37 36.60
N PRO A 226 -2.28 -23.55 35.29
CA PRO A 226 -1.43 -22.61 34.54
C PRO A 226 -2.23 -21.38 34.11
N SER A 227 -1.54 -20.30 33.83
CA SER A 227 -2.14 -19.00 33.49
C SER A 227 -1.89 -18.64 32.02
N ALA A 228 -2.95 -18.26 31.29
CA ALA A 228 -2.86 -17.79 29.91
C ALA A 228 -1.99 -16.55 29.78
N THR A 229 -2.07 -15.59 30.71
CA THR A 229 -1.24 -14.36 30.69
C THR A 229 0.23 -14.68 30.97
N GLN A 230 0.54 -15.61 31.85
CA GLN A 230 1.93 -16.00 32.11
C GLN A 230 2.54 -16.76 30.92
N ALA A 231 1.76 -17.60 30.23
CA ALA A 231 2.18 -18.23 28.98
C ALA A 231 2.53 -17.20 27.90
N LEU A 232 1.68 -16.17 27.72
CA LEU A 232 1.92 -15.09 26.79
C LEU A 232 3.16 -14.26 27.18
N CYS A 233 3.35 -13.94 28.47
CA CYS A 233 4.54 -13.24 28.96
C CYS A 233 5.83 -14.02 28.67
N ARG A 234 5.83 -15.35 28.81
CA ARG A 234 6.98 -16.20 28.48
C ARG A 234 7.32 -16.13 26.98
N ALA A 235 6.31 -16.26 26.12
CA ALA A 235 6.49 -16.14 24.67
C ALA A 235 6.96 -14.75 24.27
N GLY A 236 6.37 -13.69 24.83
CA GLY A 236 6.75 -12.30 24.60
C GLY A 236 8.20 -12.01 25.00
N ALA A 237 8.68 -12.58 26.11
CA ALA A 237 10.08 -12.45 26.54
C ALA A 237 11.04 -13.16 25.57
N LEU A 238 10.66 -14.32 25.01
CA LEU A 238 11.46 -14.99 23.99
C LEU A 238 11.50 -14.16 22.69
N LEU A 239 10.36 -13.67 22.24
CA LEU A 239 10.28 -12.79 21.06
C LEU A 239 11.15 -11.54 21.25
N ALA A 240 11.08 -10.88 22.40
CA ALA A 240 11.82 -9.65 22.67
C ALA A 240 13.35 -9.82 22.63
N ASN A 241 13.86 -11.05 22.80
CA ASN A 241 15.29 -11.38 22.74
C ASN A 241 15.74 -11.79 21.33
N LEU A 242 14.83 -11.91 20.39
CA LEU A 242 15.18 -12.29 19.02
C LEU A 242 16.07 -11.25 18.35
N GLN A 243 17.06 -11.70 17.61
CA GLN A 243 17.95 -10.86 16.82
C GLN A 243 17.58 -11.00 15.34
N VAL A 244 17.40 -9.88 14.67
CA VAL A 244 17.07 -9.83 13.23
C VAL A 244 18.13 -9.03 12.47
N PRO A 245 18.37 -9.29 11.19
CA PRO A 245 19.33 -8.55 10.39
C PRO A 245 18.87 -7.10 10.16
N ALA A 246 19.86 -6.21 10.08
CA ALA A 246 19.63 -4.83 9.67
C ALA A 246 19.47 -4.71 8.14
N GLU A 247 20.11 -5.62 7.38
CA GLU A 247 20.03 -5.71 5.90
C GLU A 247 19.93 -7.18 5.46
N PRO A 248 18.90 -7.55 4.68
CA PRO A 248 17.72 -6.72 4.36
C PRO A 248 16.97 -6.32 5.63
N ARG A 249 16.44 -5.09 5.67
CA ARG A 249 15.76 -4.58 6.88
C ARG A 249 14.62 -5.50 7.27
N THR A 250 14.76 -6.10 8.45
CA THR A 250 13.81 -7.06 9.00
C THR A 250 13.39 -6.60 10.39
N THR A 251 12.11 -6.68 10.69
CA THR A 251 11.57 -6.20 11.97
C THR A 251 10.46 -7.11 12.48
N PHE A 252 10.25 -7.08 13.80
CA PHE A 252 9.10 -7.71 14.44
C PHE A 252 8.56 -6.78 15.53
N THR A 253 7.26 -6.91 15.80
CA THR A 253 6.59 -6.14 16.85
C THR A 253 5.51 -7.01 17.49
N LEU A 254 5.49 -7.06 18.83
CA LEU A 254 4.33 -7.46 19.60
C LEU A 254 3.48 -6.19 19.74
N ALA A 255 2.47 -6.06 18.86
CA ALA A 255 1.76 -4.81 18.63
C ALA A 255 0.66 -4.56 19.67
N THR A 256 -0.07 -5.61 20.03
CA THR A 256 -1.11 -5.54 21.07
C THR A 256 -0.91 -6.64 22.10
N LEU A 257 -1.35 -6.41 23.32
CA LEU A 257 -1.35 -7.40 24.38
C LEU A 257 -2.56 -7.16 25.28
N ASN A 258 -3.35 -8.22 25.49
CA ASN A 258 -4.55 -8.18 26.32
C ASN A 258 -4.72 -9.49 27.07
N GLY A 259 -5.38 -9.50 28.23
CA GLY A 259 -5.68 -10.74 28.96
C GLY A 259 -5.97 -10.57 30.44
N GLY A 260 -6.51 -11.64 31.01
CA GLY A 260 -6.97 -11.66 32.40
C GLY A 260 -8.33 -11.02 32.59
N SER A 261 -8.93 -11.25 33.75
CA SER A 261 -10.27 -10.73 34.08
C SER A 261 -10.32 -10.00 35.41
N SER A 262 -9.48 -10.39 36.38
CA SER A 262 -9.47 -9.85 37.74
C SER A 262 -8.11 -10.07 38.40
N VAL A 263 -7.75 -9.18 39.33
CA VAL A 263 -6.46 -9.24 40.07
C VAL A 263 -6.32 -10.52 40.93
N ASN A 264 -7.42 -11.14 41.32
CA ASN A 264 -7.44 -12.34 42.15
C ASN A 264 -7.83 -13.61 41.37
N ALA A 265 -7.73 -13.59 40.04
CA ALA A 265 -7.98 -14.73 39.17
C ALA A 265 -6.69 -15.18 38.45
N ILE A 266 -6.55 -16.51 38.28
CA ILE A 266 -5.64 -17.08 37.28
C ILE A 266 -6.28 -16.83 35.92
N ALA A 267 -5.53 -16.19 34.99
CA ALA A 267 -6.08 -15.81 33.71
C ALA A 267 -6.46 -17.02 32.86
N GLU A 268 -7.73 -17.07 32.46
CA GLU A 268 -8.27 -18.07 31.54
C GLU A 268 -7.95 -17.73 30.08
N HIS A 269 -7.85 -16.44 29.76
CA HIS A 269 -7.62 -15.96 28.42
C HIS A 269 -6.52 -14.90 28.36
N ALA A 270 -5.70 -14.94 27.30
CA ALA A 270 -4.79 -13.88 26.91
C ALA A 270 -4.60 -13.89 25.38
N GLU A 271 -4.36 -12.72 24.80
CA GLU A 271 -4.14 -12.60 23.37
C GLU A 271 -3.13 -11.51 23.05
N CYS A 272 -2.51 -11.61 21.89
CA CYS A 272 -1.69 -10.55 21.31
C CYS A 272 -1.77 -10.58 19.79
N GLU A 273 -1.37 -9.48 19.18
CA GLU A 273 -1.13 -9.37 17.74
C GLU A 273 0.34 -9.07 17.50
N ILE A 274 0.88 -9.70 16.45
CA ILE A 274 2.27 -9.50 16.02
C ILE A 274 2.32 -9.07 14.57
N ASP A 275 3.28 -8.20 14.25
CA ASP A 275 3.60 -7.74 12.89
C ASP A 275 5.07 -8.09 12.61
N LEU A 276 5.30 -8.94 11.60
CA LEU A 276 6.61 -9.38 11.13
C LEU A 276 6.84 -8.77 9.75
N ARG A 277 7.97 -8.07 9.55
CA ARG A 277 8.26 -7.39 8.28
C ARG A 277 9.66 -7.69 7.77
N SER A 278 9.80 -7.72 6.44
CA SER A 278 11.11 -7.72 5.78
C SER A 278 11.01 -7.13 4.37
N GLU A 279 12.11 -6.57 3.87
CA GLU A 279 12.28 -6.20 2.45
C GLU A 279 12.52 -7.42 1.57
N ASP A 280 12.82 -8.58 2.15
CA ASP A 280 13.08 -9.84 1.45
C ASP A 280 12.05 -10.91 1.84
N ALA A 281 11.48 -11.57 0.82
CA ALA A 281 10.42 -12.57 1.02
C ALA A 281 10.91 -13.82 1.75
N GLN A 282 12.13 -14.29 1.46
CA GLN A 282 12.67 -15.50 2.10
C GLN A 282 13.03 -15.23 3.56
N MET A 283 13.59 -14.03 3.85
CA MET A 283 13.84 -13.61 5.22
C MET A 283 12.55 -13.46 6.02
N LEU A 284 11.48 -12.94 5.40
CA LEU A 284 10.17 -12.85 6.05
C LEU A 284 9.61 -14.25 6.37
N ASP A 285 9.72 -15.18 5.44
CA ASP A 285 9.28 -16.56 5.66
C ASP A 285 10.11 -17.26 6.76
N GLY A 286 11.44 -17.05 6.75
CA GLY A 286 12.32 -17.55 7.81
C GLY A 286 11.97 -16.99 9.19
N LEU A 287 11.70 -15.68 9.27
CA LEU A 287 11.27 -15.03 10.51
C LEU A 287 9.96 -15.62 11.05
N VAL A 288 9.00 -15.91 10.19
CA VAL A 288 7.74 -16.57 10.59
C VAL A 288 8.00 -17.95 11.19
N GLN A 289 8.88 -18.74 10.53
CA GLN A 289 9.24 -20.08 11.01
C GLN A 289 9.96 -20.06 12.36
N GLU A 290 10.68 -19.00 12.67
CA GLU A 290 11.36 -18.81 13.95
C GLU A 290 10.41 -18.30 15.03
N VAL A 291 9.54 -17.33 14.70
CA VAL A 291 8.69 -16.64 15.68
C VAL A 291 7.48 -17.45 16.11
N LEU A 292 6.74 -18.08 15.21
CA LEU A 292 5.48 -18.75 15.59
C LEU A 292 5.66 -19.90 16.59
N PRO A 293 6.74 -20.72 16.53
CA PRO A 293 6.98 -21.74 17.55
C PRO A 293 7.21 -21.18 18.96
N LEU A 294 7.70 -19.94 19.10
CA LEU A 294 7.91 -19.33 20.42
C LEU A 294 6.62 -19.20 21.23
N PHE A 295 5.51 -18.96 20.55
CA PHE A 295 4.20 -18.83 21.20
C PHE A 295 3.68 -20.19 21.71
N ALA A 296 3.80 -21.24 20.92
CA ALA A 296 3.49 -22.60 21.38
C ALA A 296 4.41 -23.03 22.54
N PHE A 297 5.70 -22.67 22.46
CA PHE A 297 6.67 -22.95 23.52
C PHE A 297 6.35 -22.19 24.81
N GLY A 298 5.85 -20.96 24.75
CA GLY A 298 5.37 -20.21 25.93
C GLY A 298 4.27 -20.94 26.68
N ALA A 299 3.29 -21.55 25.99
CA ALA A 299 2.27 -22.40 26.60
C ALA A 299 2.89 -23.66 27.22
N GLN A 300 3.81 -24.32 26.51
CA GLN A 300 4.50 -25.51 27.01
C GLN A 300 5.29 -25.20 28.30
N LEU A 301 6.05 -24.11 28.33
CA LEU A 301 6.81 -23.69 29.52
C LEU A 301 5.90 -23.43 30.72
N GLU A 302 4.72 -22.80 30.49
CA GLU A 302 3.78 -22.56 31.58
C GLU A 302 3.18 -23.85 32.12
N ASN A 303 2.76 -24.77 31.24
CA ASN A 303 2.25 -26.09 31.63
C ASN A 303 3.31 -26.91 32.37
N GLN A 304 4.56 -26.91 31.92
CA GLN A 304 5.69 -27.58 32.58
C GLN A 304 6.00 -26.98 33.95
N ARG A 305 5.91 -25.68 34.10
CA ARG A 305 6.16 -24.96 35.36
C ARG A 305 5.28 -25.51 36.51
N TRP A 306 4.04 -25.85 36.17
CA TRP A 306 3.05 -26.35 37.13
C TRP A 306 2.83 -27.86 37.04
N ASN A 307 3.64 -28.57 36.25
CA ASN A 307 3.58 -30.01 36.05
C ASN A 307 2.18 -30.50 35.65
N VAL A 308 1.48 -29.74 34.81
CA VAL A 308 0.10 -30.03 34.34
C VAL A 308 0.16 -31.08 33.24
N THR A 309 -0.27 -32.28 33.55
CA THR A 309 -0.29 -33.44 32.64
C THR A 309 -1.67 -33.66 31.99
N ASP A 310 -2.75 -33.25 32.67
CA ASP A 310 -4.10 -33.36 32.11
C ASP A 310 -4.31 -32.36 30.99
N PRO A 311 -4.56 -32.81 29.73
CA PRO A 311 -4.79 -31.92 28.59
C PRO A 311 -5.98 -30.99 28.77
N ALA A 312 -6.97 -31.32 29.62
CA ALA A 312 -8.13 -30.47 29.88
C ALA A 312 -7.76 -29.22 30.72
N LEU A 313 -6.68 -29.30 31.49
CA LEU A 313 -6.19 -28.25 32.38
C LEU A 313 -5.00 -27.48 31.80
N GLN A 314 -4.52 -27.84 30.61
CA GLN A 314 -3.39 -27.15 29.99
C GLN A 314 -3.80 -25.82 29.37
N VAL A 315 -2.90 -24.85 29.43
CA VAL A 315 -2.95 -23.68 28.55
C VAL A 315 -2.65 -24.13 27.12
N ARG A 316 -3.51 -23.72 26.21
CA ARG A 316 -3.39 -23.96 24.77
C ARG A 316 -3.09 -22.65 24.05
N CYS A 317 -2.32 -22.75 22.98
CA CYS A 317 -2.00 -21.63 22.10
C CYS A 317 -2.62 -21.88 20.72
N LYS A 318 -3.32 -20.85 20.19
CA LYS A 318 -3.85 -20.84 18.83
C LYS A 318 -3.26 -19.63 18.12
N VAL A 319 -2.71 -19.84 16.91
CA VAL A 319 -2.19 -18.78 16.05
C VAL A 319 -3.08 -18.68 14.82
N THR A 320 -3.55 -17.48 14.50
CA THR A 320 -4.41 -17.20 13.37
C THR A 320 -3.75 -16.11 12.50
N PRO A 321 -3.50 -16.32 11.21
CA PRO A 321 -3.04 -15.25 10.32
C PRO A 321 -4.15 -14.21 10.16
N ILE A 322 -3.77 -12.92 10.24
CA ILE A 322 -4.69 -11.78 10.12
C ILE A 322 -4.25 -10.76 9.04
N GLY A 323 -3.11 -11.00 8.38
CA GLY A 323 -2.65 -10.17 7.28
C GLY A 323 -1.42 -10.74 6.60
N HIS A 324 -1.34 -10.51 5.29
CA HIS A 324 -0.21 -10.90 4.46
C HIS A 324 0.01 -9.92 3.32
N ARG A 325 1.11 -9.17 3.38
CA ARG A 325 1.59 -8.32 2.29
C ARG A 325 2.89 -8.92 1.76
N PRO A 326 2.99 -9.26 0.45
CA PRO A 326 4.20 -9.87 -0.08
C PRO A 326 5.36 -8.86 -0.15
N ALA A 327 6.59 -9.32 0.06
CA ALA A 327 7.80 -8.56 -0.24
C ALA A 327 8.22 -8.80 -1.69
N ALA A 328 8.75 -7.78 -2.35
CA ALA A 328 9.33 -7.88 -3.68
C ALA A 328 10.27 -6.70 -3.98
N VAL A 329 11.17 -6.88 -4.95
CA VAL A 329 12.11 -5.85 -5.38
C VAL A 329 12.13 -5.80 -6.92
N SER A 330 11.96 -4.61 -7.48
CA SER A 330 12.11 -4.37 -8.92
C SER A 330 13.57 -4.37 -9.32
N LYS A 331 13.86 -4.87 -10.52
CA LYS A 331 15.18 -4.71 -11.12
C LYS A 331 15.43 -3.25 -11.51
N PRO A 332 16.69 -2.77 -11.50
CA PRO A 332 17.03 -1.38 -11.89
C PRO A 332 16.62 -1.01 -13.31
N ASP A 333 16.56 -1.99 -14.22
CA ASP A 333 16.14 -1.87 -15.62
C ASP A 333 14.61 -2.00 -15.81
N SER A 334 13.84 -2.08 -14.72
CA SER A 334 12.38 -2.14 -14.79
C SER A 334 11.80 -0.95 -15.56
N PRO A 335 10.97 -1.18 -16.59
CA PRO A 335 10.45 -0.11 -17.44
C PRO A 335 9.69 0.97 -16.68
N VAL A 336 9.01 0.62 -15.58
CA VAL A 336 8.29 1.60 -14.75
C VAL A 336 9.25 2.50 -13.97
N LEU A 337 10.35 1.96 -13.45
CA LEU A 337 11.38 2.75 -12.75
C LEU A 337 12.11 3.65 -13.73
N GLN A 338 12.47 3.13 -14.90
CA GLN A 338 13.13 3.86 -15.98
C GLN A 338 12.24 5.03 -16.47
N ALA A 339 10.97 4.78 -16.78
CA ALA A 339 10.02 5.78 -17.23
C ALA A 339 9.78 6.87 -16.16
N ALA A 340 9.58 6.48 -14.89
CA ALA A 340 9.37 7.42 -13.80
C ALA A 340 10.60 8.30 -13.57
N ARG A 341 11.81 7.71 -13.62
CA ARG A 341 13.05 8.46 -13.49
C ARG A 341 13.26 9.44 -14.66
N ALA A 342 12.97 9.02 -15.89
CA ALA A 342 13.03 9.89 -17.08
C ALA A 342 12.04 11.06 -16.97
N ALA A 343 10.82 10.81 -16.50
CA ALA A 343 9.81 11.83 -16.28
C ALA A 343 10.22 12.84 -15.19
N GLN A 344 10.80 12.37 -14.06
CA GLN A 344 11.38 13.27 -13.05
C GLN A 344 12.45 14.18 -13.67
N MET A 345 13.36 13.63 -14.49
CA MET A 345 14.40 14.41 -15.14
C MET A 345 13.84 15.43 -16.13
N ALA A 346 12.86 15.05 -16.95
CA ALA A 346 12.19 15.94 -17.91
C ALA A 346 11.47 17.11 -17.23
N LEU A 347 10.89 16.89 -16.05
CA LEU A 347 10.21 17.91 -15.23
C LEU A 347 11.16 18.70 -14.32
N GLY A 348 12.46 18.35 -14.26
CA GLY A 348 13.42 18.95 -13.33
C GLY A 348 13.16 18.59 -11.86
N ILE A 349 12.45 17.51 -11.59
CA ILE A 349 12.19 16.98 -10.23
C ILE A 349 13.44 16.25 -9.74
N LYS A 350 13.96 16.69 -8.60
CA LYS A 350 15.11 16.05 -7.98
C LYS A 350 14.68 14.76 -7.28
N LEU A 351 15.40 13.66 -7.52
CA LEU A 351 15.24 12.44 -6.74
C LEU A 351 15.62 12.71 -5.28
N THR A 352 14.67 12.55 -4.37
CA THR A 352 14.83 12.80 -2.93
C THR A 352 15.06 11.51 -2.17
N ASP A 353 14.39 10.42 -2.58
CA ASP A 353 14.49 9.11 -1.93
C ASP A 353 14.29 7.99 -2.96
N PHE A 354 15.12 6.93 -2.84
CA PHE A 354 15.03 5.71 -3.63
C PHE A 354 15.07 4.53 -2.67
N THR A 355 13.91 3.95 -2.37
CA THR A 355 13.71 3.10 -1.19
C THR A 355 12.62 2.05 -1.41
N SER A 356 12.35 1.27 -0.38
CA SER A 356 11.25 0.31 -0.28
C SER A 356 10.19 0.80 0.70
N ALA A 357 8.91 0.55 0.40
CA ALA A 357 7.80 0.81 1.31
C ALA A 357 6.70 -0.25 1.14
N SER A 358 5.69 -0.24 2.02
CA SER A 358 4.52 -1.12 1.90
C SER A 358 3.34 -0.32 1.37
N THR A 359 2.96 -0.56 0.12
CA THR A 359 1.86 0.09 -0.60
C THR A 359 1.11 -0.94 -1.44
N ASP A 360 0.14 -0.51 -2.24
CA ASP A 360 -0.55 -1.38 -3.20
C ASP A 360 0.39 -2.04 -4.24
N GLN A 361 1.60 -1.50 -4.47
CA GLN A 361 2.58 -2.12 -5.37
C GLN A 361 3.08 -3.50 -4.89
N ASN A 362 2.93 -3.82 -3.59
CA ASN A 362 3.39 -5.10 -3.04
C ASN A 362 2.84 -6.30 -3.83
N VAL A 363 1.56 -6.26 -4.16
CA VAL A 363 0.90 -7.38 -4.84
C VAL A 363 1.38 -7.54 -6.28
N PRO A 364 1.24 -6.56 -7.20
CA PRO A 364 1.69 -6.74 -8.59
C PRO A 364 3.20 -6.98 -8.68
N MET A 365 4.02 -6.29 -7.87
CA MET A 365 5.47 -6.49 -7.87
C MET A 365 5.85 -7.92 -7.48
N SER A 366 5.17 -8.53 -6.51
CA SER A 366 5.41 -9.93 -6.10
C SER A 366 5.02 -10.95 -7.17
N LEU A 367 4.16 -10.55 -8.10
CA LEU A 367 3.79 -11.34 -9.27
C LEU A 367 4.74 -11.16 -10.46
N GLY A 368 5.77 -10.32 -10.31
CA GLY A 368 6.71 -9.97 -11.36
C GLY A 368 6.19 -8.91 -12.33
N ILE A 369 5.02 -8.32 -12.08
CA ILE A 369 4.49 -7.22 -12.89
C ILE A 369 5.29 -5.96 -12.56
N PRO A 370 5.88 -5.27 -13.54
CA PRO A 370 6.59 -4.01 -13.32
C PRO A 370 5.73 -3.01 -12.57
N SER A 371 6.18 -2.57 -11.39
CA SER A 371 5.39 -1.69 -10.52
C SER A 371 6.29 -0.69 -9.79
N THR A 372 5.78 0.52 -9.57
CA THR A 372 6.42 1.55 -8.74
C THR A 372 5.39 2.45 -8.10
N THR A 373 5.77 3.10 -6.99
CA THR A 373 4.95 4.12 -6.34
C THR A 373 5.53 5.50 -6.55
N LEU A 374 4.67 6.45 -6.93
CA LEU A 374 4.96 7.85 -7.18
C LEU A 374 4.23 8.74 -6.17
N GLY A 375 4.85 9.85 -5.76
CA GLY A 375 4.20 10.85 -4.94
C GLY A 375 3.20 11.72 -5.73
N GLY A 376 2.08 12.04 -5.11
CA GLY A 376 0.99 12.84 -5.71
C GLY A 376 1.30 14.34 -5.89
N GLY A 377 2.49 14.82 -5.49
CA GLY A 377 2.92 16.23 -5.55
C GLY A 377 2.63 17.00 -4.27
N GLY A 378 3.53 17.92 -3.91
CA GLY A 378 3.46 18.71 -2.69
C GLY A 378 4.41 18.22 -1.59
N ARG A 379 4.11 18.59 -0.36
CA ARG A 379 4.82 18.15 0.84
C ARG A 379 3.83 17.68 1.90
N GLU A 380 4.24 16.77 2.74
CA GLU A 380 3.43 16.17 3.77
C GLU A 380 4.19 15.96 5.07
N GLY A 381 3.48 15.69 6.13
CA GLY A 381 4.08 15.26 7.38
C GLY A 381 3.08 14.78 8.41
N PHE A 382 3.60 14.02 9.37
CA PHE A 382 2.82 13.40 10.42
C PHE A 382 1.72 12.45 9.93
N ASN A 383 1.94 11.77 8.78
CA ASN A 383 1.02 10.76 8.25
C ASN A 383 0.65 9.75 9.35
N HIS A 384 -0.57 9.23 9.31
CA HIS A 384 -1.14 8.32 10.31
C HIS A 384 -1.28 8.95 11.71
N SER A 385 -1.29 10.28 11.83
CA SER A 385 -1.56 10.99 13.08
C SER A 385 -2.66 12.03 12.94
N LEU A 386 -3.31 12.39 14.05
CA LEU A 386 -4.31 13.47 14.07
C LEU A 386 -3.73 14.87 13.73
N SER A 387 -2.42 14.98 13.65
CA SER A 387 -1.68 16.19 13.27
C SER A 387 -1.18 16.17 11.83
N GLU A 388 -1.68 15.26 11.02
CA GLU A 388 -1.32 15.14 9.60
C GLU A 388 -1.55 16.46 8.86
N TRP A 389 -0.60 16.80 8.00
CA TRP A 389 -0.68 18.01 7.19
C TRP A 389 -0.18 17.80 5.77
N PHE A 390 -0.71 18.62 4.86
CA PHE A 390 -0.28 18.74 3.47
C PHE A 390 0.04 20.19 3.14
N GLU A 391 1.11 20.43 2.37
CA GLU A 391 1.53 21.74 1.88
C GLU A 391 1.62 21.71 0.34
N PRO A 392 0.80 22.49 -0.39
CA PRO A 392 0.72 22.46 -1.85
C PRO A 392 1.88 23.18 -2.54
N VAL A 393 3.11 22.80 -2.22
CA VAL A 393 4.30 23.37 -2.87
C VAL A 393 4.56 22.63 -4.17
N ARG A 394 4.28 23.30 -5.32
CA ARG A 394 4.40 22.71 -6.66
C ARG A 394 3.66 21.37 -6.77
N SER A 395 2.48 21.28 -6.15
CA SER A 395 1.74 20.02 -6.08
C SER A 395 1.26 19.54 -7.45
N TYR A 396 1.21 20.40 -8.46
CA TYR A 396 0.98 20.06 -9.86
C TYR A 396 2.04 19.11 -10.45
N GLU A 397 3.23 18.99 -9.85
CA GLU A 397 4.28 18.09 -10.32
C GLU A 397 3.90 16.62 -10.21
N GLY A 398 3.09 16.23 -9.22
CA GLY A 398 2.63 14.86 -9.08
C GLY A 398 1.81 14.37 -10.28
N PRO A 399 0.72 15.06 -10.66
CA PRO A 399 -0.05 14.72 -11.86
C PRO A 399 0.77 14.78 -13.16
N GLN A 400 1.69 15.75 -13.29
CA GLN A 400 2.59 15.83 -14.45
C GLN A 400 3.53 14.62 -14.52
N LEU A 401 4.13 14.24 -13.40
CA LEU A 401 5.00 13.05 -13.27
C LEU A 401 4.25 11.77 -13.63
N CYS A 402 3.07 11.57 -13.04
CA CYS A 402 2.24 10.41 -13.30
C CYS A 402 1.83 10.32 -14.77
N LEU A 403 1.36 11.43 -15.36
CA LEU A 403 0.95 11.47 -16.77
C LEU A 403 2.11 11.11 -17.70
N LEU A 404 3.26 11.77 -17.57
CA LEU A 404 4.42 11.50 -18.42
C LEU A 404 4.90 10.06 -18.30
N THR A 405 4.97 9.55 -17.07
CA THR A 405 5.36 8.16 -16.83
C THR A 405 4.40 7.19 -17.51
N ALA A 406 3.08 7.38 -17.32
CA ALA A 406 2.06 6.52 -17.90
C ALA A 406 2.07 6.55 -19.44
N LEU A 407 2.20 7.75 -20.04
CA LEU A 407 2.22 7.89 -21.49
C LEU A 407 3.46 7.27 -22.12
N ALA A 408 4.63 7.35 -21.47
CA ALA A 408 5.84 6.67 -21.94
C ALA A 408 5.70 5.14 -21.84
N LEU A 409 4.98 4.63 -20.84
CA LEU A 409 4.75 3.21 -20.64
C LEU A 409 3.82 2.61 -21.70
N VAL A 410 2.74 3.29 -22.06
CA VAL A 410 1.73 2.77 -23.00
C VAL A 410 1.88 3.30 -24.43
N GLY A 411 2.75 4.27 -24.67
CA GLY A 411 2.96 4.90 -25.98
C GLY A 411 1.84 5.85 -26.38
N LEU A 412 2.16 6.79 -27.28
CA LEU A 412 1.21 7.73 -27.91
C LEU A 412 0.88 7.30 -29.32
N GLU A 413 -0.37 7.44 -29.73
CA GLU A 413 -0.81 7.24 -31.12
C GLU A 413 -0.01 8.16 -32.09
N SER A 414 0.35 9.35 -31.65
CA SER A 414 1.11 10.36 -32.41
C SER A 414 2.55 9.98 -32.73
N GLY A 415 3.12 8.88 -32.19
CA GLY A 415 4.41 8.38 -32.65
C GLY A 415 5.39 7.90 -31.60
N SER A 416 5.01 7.70 -30.32
CA SER A 416 5.91 7.04 -29.36
C SER A 416 5.54 5.56 -29.17
N GLU A 417 6.55 4.70 -29.12
CA GLU A 417 6.35 3.28 -28.84
C GLU A 417 6.25 3.03 -27.34
N PRO A 418 5.43 2.06 -26.90
CA PRO A 418 5.34 1.68 -25.50
C PRO A 418 6.70 1.22 -24.92
N LEU A 419 7.01 1.65 -23.70
CA LEU A 419 8.13 1.09 -22.93
C LEU A 419 7.77 -0.20 -22.21
N LEU A 420 6.49 -0.40 -21.86
CA LEU A 420 6.04 -1.65 -21.25
C LEU A 420 6.06 -2.79 -22.27
N PRO A 421 6.67 -3.93 -21.91
CA PRO A 421 6.44 -5.16 -22.65
C PRO A 421 5.06 -5.72 -22.29
N ILE A 422 4.47 -6.54 -23.18
CA ILE A 422 3.32 -7.35 -22.82
C ILE A 422 3.75 -8.40 -21.80
N TYR A 423 3.11 -8.37 -20.65
CA TYR A 423 3.42 -9.28 -19.55
C TYR A 423 2.69 -10.62 -19.74
N THR A 424 3.45 -11.68 -19.95
CA THR A 424 2.92 -13.05 -19.95
C THR A 424 2.91 -13.59 -18.53
N ALA A 425 1.78 -13.45 -17.86
CA ALA A 425 1.61 -14.02 -16.52
C ALA A 425 1.79 -15.53 -16.52
N ALA A 426 2.46 -16.09 -15.50
CA ALA A 426 2.39 -17.51 -15.22
C ALA A 426 0.93 -17.94 -15.03
N PRO A 427 0.53 -19.17 -15.45
CA PRO A 427 -0.86 -19.62 -15.32
C PRO A 427 -1.41 -19.41 -13.92
N ARG A 428 -2.60 -18.82 -13.80
CA ARG A 428 -3.24 -18.41 -12.53
C ARG A 428 -3.51 -19.55 -11.55
N GLU A 429 -3.48 -20.79 -11.99
CA GLU A 429 -3.67 -21.99 -11.17
C GLU A 429 -2.66 -22.10 -10.00
N GLN A 430 -1.52 -21.38 -10.08
CA GLN A 430 -0.51 -21.36 -9.00
C GLN A 430 -0.76 -20.29 -7.90
N TRP A 431 -1.82 -19.47 -8.02
CA TRP A 431 -2.06 -18.33 -7.13
C TRP A 431 -3.09 -18.58 -6.05
N GLN A 432 -3.97 -19.59 -6.24
CA GLN A 432 -5.05 -19.90 -5.27
C GLN A 432 -4.53 -20.44 -3.94
N ASP A 433 -3.32 -20.98 -3.89
CA ASP A 433 -2.68 -21.54 -2.68
C ASP A 433 -1.91 -20.48 -1.85
N ARG A 434 -1.94 -19.21 -2.25
CA ARG A 434 -1.23 -18.12 -1.57
C ARG A 434 -2.13 -17.15 -0.79
N LEU A 435 -3.43 -17.48 -0.67
CA LEU A 435 -4.40 -16.74 0.14
C LEU A 435 -4.35 -17.16 1.60
#